data_57eff4d82a84c4e3a9db249985d13fcc
#
_entry.id   57eff4d82a84c4e3a9db249985d13fcc
#
_cell.length_a   1.000
_cell.length_b   1.000
_cell.length_c   1.000
_cell.angle_alpha   90.00
_cell.angle_beta   90.00
_cell.angle_gamma   90.00
#
_symmetry.space_group_name_H-M   'P 1'
#
loop_
_entity.id
_entity.type
_entity.pdbx_description
1 polymer ?
#
loop_
_entity_poly.entity_id
_entity_poly.type
_entity_poly.pdbx_seq_one_letter_code
_entity_poly.pdbx_strand_id
1 'polypeptide(L)'
;MSTHHETGTVTGVSAPENSPSGQRDNMAWLLRQFAGDTPGVTHAVLLSRDGLRLLDSDVDKDWADELSAAISGVASLASNITGPSHKKRPARQIIIERDDCLYFVQSAGCSAAFDNRPGNERGEVETILVVVATTDADAGSVGFEMGRLVAKFAPYMKIPVRVGASGDVR
;
A
#
# COMPACT_ATOMS: atom_id res chain seq x y z
N MET A 1 -3.97 -16.11 -58.69
CA MET A 1 -4.79 -15.36 -57.72
C MET A 1 -4.25 -15.63 -56.35
N SER A 2 -3.41 -14.76 -55.84
CA SER A 2 -2.73 -14.88 -54.54
C SER A 2 -3.44 -13.96 -53.55
N THR A 3 -3.99 -14.53 -52.47
CA THR A 3 -4.54 -13.75 -51.37
C THR A 3 -3.54 -13.81 -50.21
N HIS A 4 -2.87 -12.69 -49.96
CA HIS A 4 -2.04 -12.50 -48.78
C HIS A 4 -2.95 -12.26 -47.58
N HIS A 5 -2.76 -13.11 -46.54
CA HIS A 5 -3.34 -12.90 -45.20
C HIS A 5 -2.28 -12.19 -44.37
N GLU A 6 -2.50 -10.90 -44.11
CA GLU A 6 -1.72 -10.14 -43.13
C GLU A 6 -2.25 -10.46 -41.74
N THR A 7 -1.45 -11.19 -40.97
CA THR A 7 -1.63 -11.33 -39.53
C THR A 7 -1.09 -10.07 -38.85
N GLY A 8 -1.99 -9.20 -38.43
CA GLY A 8 -1.67 -8.03 -37.60
C GLY A 8 -1.21 -8.47 -36.24
N THR A 9 0.09 -8.33 -35.97
CA THR A 9 0.68 -8.47 -34.66
C THR A 9 0.24 -7.29 -33.81
N VAL A 10 -0.64 -7.53 -32.84
CA VAL A 10 -0.99 -6.55 -31.81
C VAL A 10 0.21 -6.48 -30.84
N THR A 11 1.10 -5.54 -31.07
CA THR A 11 2.13 -5.16 -30.11
C THR A 11 1.42 -4.47 -28.93
N GLY A 12 1.33 -5.19 -27.80
CA GLY A 12 0.92 -4.60 -26.53
C GLY A 12 1.92 -3.52 -26.15
N VAL A 13 1.51 -2.27 -26.28
CA VAL A 13 2.29 -1.12 -25.82
C VAL A 13 2.22 -1.13 -24.29
N SER A 14 3.27 -1.58 -23.64
CA SER A 14 3.46 -1.41 -22.19
C SER A 14 3.45 0.10 -21.89
N ALA A 15 2.64 0.51 -20.92
CA ALA A 15 2.63 1.91 -20.47
C ALA A 15 4.04 2.31 -20.00
N PRO A 16 4.50 3.54 -20.24
CA PRO A 16 5.81 4.00 -19.79
C PRO A 16 5.90 3.86 -18.26
N GLU A 17 7.02 3.36 -17.76
CA GLU A 17 7.25 3.05 -16.33
C GLU A 17 6.96 4.24 -15.40
N ASN A 18 7.12 5.46 -15.88
CA ASN A 18 6.84 6.70 -15.13
C ASN A 18 5.38 7.17 -15.20
N SER A 19 4.50 6.47 -15.92
CA SER A 19 3.08 6.77 -15.90
C SER A 19 2.42 6.31 -14.59
N PRO A 20 1.32 6.95 -14.13
CA PRO A 20 0.60 6.49 -12.94
C PRO A 20 0.16 5.02 -13.01
N SER A 21 -0.22 4.53 -14.19
CA SER A 21 -0.55 3.12 -14.40
C SER A 21 0.67 2.22 -14.27
N GLY A 22 1.81 2.56 -14.88
CA GLY A 22 3.06 1.80 -14.74
C GLY A 22 3.56 1.76 -13.30
N GLN A 23 3.42 2.85 -12.56
CA GLN A 23 3.75 2.89 -11.13
C GLN A 23 2.87 1.95 -10.30
N ARG A 24 1.55 1.92 -10.58
CA ARG A 24 0.63 0.98 -9.92
C ARG A 24 0.97 -0.47 -10.23
N ASP A 25 1.29 -0.79 -11.49
CA ASP A 25 1.66 -2.14 -11.91
C ASP A 25 2.95 -2.61 -11.22
N ASN A 26 3.94 -1.73 -11.08
CA ASN A 26 5.18 -2.02 -10.36
C ASN A 26 4.93 -2.26 -8.86
N MET A 27 4.10 -1.44 -8.21
CA MET A 27 3.74 -1.64 -6.81
C MET A 27 2.92 -2.92 -6.60
N ALA A 28 1.99 -3.25 -7.51
CA ALA A 28 1.23 -4.50 -7.44
C ALA A 28 2.15 -5.73 -7.60
N TRP A 29 3.14 -5.66 -8.49
CA TRP A 29 4.14 -6.71 -8.62
C TRP A 29 4.95 -6.89 -7.33
N LEU A 30 5.39 -5.79 -6.71
CA LEU A 30 6.11 -5.83 -5.43
C LEU A 30 5.26 -6.45 -4.30
N LEU A 31 3.95 -6.18 -4.26
CA LEU A 31 3.03 -6.81 -3.29
C LEU A 31 2.95 -8.32 -3.50
N ARG A 32 2.79 -8.77 -4.75
CA ARG A 32 2.75 -10.20 -5.08
C ARG A 32 4.05 -10.91 -4.73
N GLN A 33 5.19 -10.29 -5.10
CA GLN A 33 6.50 -10.83 -4.77
C GLN A 33 6.68 -10.93 -3.24
N PHE A 34 6.33 -9.90 -2.50
CA PHE A 34 6.41 -9.89 -1.04
C PHE A 34 5.58 -11.01 -0.42
N ALA A 35 4.33 -11.20 -0.86
CA ALA A 35 3.45 -12.25 -0.35
C ALA A 35 3.97 -13.65 -0.68
N GLY A 36 4.64 -13.83 -1.83
CA GLY A 36 5.23 -15.10 -2.23
C GLY A 36 6.55 -15.44 -1.55
N ASP A 37 7.36 -14.43 -1.24
CA ASP A 37 8.74 -14.62 -0.77
C ASP A 37 8.88 -14.54 0.75
N THR A 38 7.91 -13.93 1.46
CA THR A 38 7.98 -13.76 2.91
C THR A 38 7.34 -14.94 3.63
N PRO A 39 8.09 -15.72 4.42
CA PRO A 39 7.55 -16.89 5.12
C PRO A 39 6.39 -16.51 6.05
N GLY A 40 5.29 -17.26 5.96
CA GLY A 40 4.09 -17.08 6.75
C GLY A 40 3.13 -16.02 6.22
N VAL A 41 3.55 -15.14 5.31
CA VAL A 41 2.64 -14.17 4.68
C VAL A 41 1.74 -14.88 3.67
N THR A 42 0.45 -14.61 3.74
CA THR A 42 -0.56 -15.18 2.84
C THR A 42 -1.12 -14.14 1.87
N HIS A 43 -1.33 -12.91 2.34
CA HIS A 43 -1.93 -11.83 1.54
C HIS A 43 -1.32 -10.49 1.91
N ALA A 44 -1.32 -9.56 0.96
CA ALA A 44 -0.96 -8.17 1.18
C ALA A 44 -1.91 -7.26 0.40
N VAL A 45 -2.38 -6.19 1.03
CA VAL A 45 -3.30 -5.21 0.44
C VAL A 45 -2.79 -3.80 0.75
N LEU A 46 -2.73 -2.96 -0.27
CA LEU A 46 -2.52 -1.52 -0.15
C LEU A 46 -3.88 -0.83 -0.25
N LEU A 47 -4.22 -0.05 0.74
CA LEU A 47 -5.49 0.68 0.82
C LEU A 47 -5.25 2.16 1.07
N SER A 48 -6.23 2.99 0.74
CA SER A 48 -6.23 4.40 1.08
C SER A 48 -6.71 4.60 2.53
N ARG A 49 -6.34 5.72 3.12
CA ARG A 49 -6.73 6.05 4.49
C ARG A 49 -8.25 6.11 4.71
N ASP A 50 -9.01 6.38 3.68
CA ASP A 50 -10.47 6.38 3.68
C ASP A 50 -11.10 4.99 3.45
N GLY A 51 -10.29 3.93 3.37
CA GLY A 51 -10.76 2.54 3.37
C GLY A 51 -11.02 1.94 1.99
N LEU A 52 -10.52 2.56 0.92
CA LEU A 52 -10.64 2.02 -0.42
C LEU A 52 -9.42 1.13 -0.75
N ARG A 53 -9.66 -0.07 -1.26
CA ARG A 53 -8.60 -0.91 -1.80
C ARG A 53 -7.96 -0.25 -3.02
N LEU A 54 -6.64 -0.19 -3.02
CA LEU A 54 -5.84 0.37 -4.11
C LEU A 54 -5.19 -0.73 -4.94
N LEU A 55 -4.43 -1.61 -4.29
CA LEU A 55 -3.70 -2.74 -4.88
C LEU A 55 -3.73 -3.91 -3.92
N ASP A 56 -3.52 -5.12 -4.44
CA ASP A 56 -3.42 -6.33 -3.64
C ASP A 56 -2.49 -7.37 -4.29
N SER A 57 -2.20 -8.43 -3.54
CA SER A 57 -1.37 -9.56 -3.96
C SER A 57 -2.20 -10.70 -4.57
N ASP A 58 -3.18 -10.41 -5.43
CA ASP A 58 -4.13 -11.34 -6.01
C ASP A 58 -5.09 -11.95 -4.96
N VAL A 59 -5.75 -11.06 -4.23
CA VAL A 59 -6.72 -11.38 -3.18
C VAL A 59 -8.14 -11.36 -3.76
N ASP A 60 -9.05 -12.15 -3.18
CA ASP A 60 -10.48 -12.03 -3.48
C ASP A 60 -10.95 -10.59 -3.30
N LYS A 61 -11.63 -10.07 -4.32
CA LYS A 61 -11.96 -8.64 -4.39
C LYS A 61 -12.88 -8.20 -3.26
N ASP A 62 -13.94 -8.98 -3.01
CA ASP A 62 -14.98 -8.58 -2.05
C ASP A 62 -14.40 -8.62 -0.64
N TRP A 63 -13.62 -9.65 -0.33
CA TRP A 63 -12.92 -9.74 0.95
C TRP A 63 -11.86 -8.63 1.12
N ALA A 64 -11.10 -8.29 0.07
CA ALA A 64 -10.12 -7.21 0.13
C ALA A 64 -10.77 -5.83 0.33
N ASP A 65 -11.95 -5.60 -0.24
CA ASP A 65 -12.72 -4.38 -0.06
C ASP A 65 -13.27 -4.28 1.39
N GLU A 66 -13.81 -5.37 1.95
CA GLU A 66 -14.24 -5.45 3.36
C GLU A 66 -13.07 -5.23 4.33
N LEU A 67 -11.95 -5.90 4.08
CA LEU A 67 -10.73 -5.77 4.88
C LEU A 67 -10.23 -4.32 4.86
N SER A 68 -10.21 -3.70 3.70
CA SER A 68 -9.75 -2.32 3.54
C SER A 68 -10.59 -1.33 4.37
N ALA A 69 -11.91 -1.48 4.35
CA ALA A 69 -12.80 -0.65 5.15
C ALA A 69 -12.57 -0.86 6.66
N ALA A 70 -12.47 -2.10 7.12
CA ALA A 70 -12.23 -2.44 8.52
C ALA A 70 -10.88 -1.92 9.02
N ILE A 71 -9.81 -2.14 8.27
CA ILE A 71 -8.45 -1.73 8.64
C ILE A 71 -8.30 -0.21 8.66
N SER A 72 -8.93 0.52 7.76
CA SER A 72 -8.98 1.98 7.80
C SER A 72 -9.56 2.47 9.13
N GLY A 73 -10.66 1.86 9.60
CA GLY A 73 -11.25 2.15 10.91
C GLY A 73 -10.28 1.90 12.07
N VAL A 74 -9.61 0.74 12.08
CA VAL A 74 -8.61 0.39 13.09
C VAL A 74 -7.45 1.38 13.10
N ALA A 75 -6.91 1.73 11.95
CA ALA A 75 -5.82 2.69 11.82
C ALA A 75 -6.22 4.09 12.32
N SER A 76 -7.45 4.49 12.06
CA SER A 76 -8.01 5.76 12.56
C SER A 76 -8.14 5.75 14.09
N LEU A 77 -8.67 4.69 14.66
CA LEU A 77 -8.78 4.54 16.11
C LEU A 77 -7.40 4.52 16.79
N ALA A 78 -6.45 3.77 16.26
CA ALA A 78 -5.09 3.69 16.78
C ALA A 78 -4.39 5.06 16.79
N SER A 79 -4.62 5.89 15.78
CA SER A 79 -4.06 7.25 15.69
C SER A 79 -4.66 8.21 16.74
N ASN A 80 -5.81 7.88 17.31
CA ASN A 80 -6.48 8.67 18.34
C ASN A 80 -6.11 8.27 19.78
N ILE A 81 -5.37 7.17 19.95
CA ILE A 81 -4.88 6.76 21.28
C ILE A 81 -3.78 7.71 21.73
N THR A 82 -3.95 8.27 22.93
CA THR A 82 -2.93 9.12 23.55
C THR A 82 -1.85 8.27 24.21
N GLY A 83 -0.60 8.65 24.00
CA GLY A 83 0.55 8.04 24.69
C GLY A 83 0.74 8.57 26.12
N PRO A 84 1.78 8.09 26.83
CA PRO A 84 2.08 8.49 28.21
C PRO A 84 2.30 9.99 28.39
N SER A 85 2.68 10.71 27.33
CA SER A 85 2.81 12.17 27.31
C SER A 85 1.52 12.93 26.99
N HIS A 86 0.38 12.26 27.00
CA HIS A 86 -0.94 12.79 26.63
C HIS A 86 -1.02 13.37 25.21
N LYS A 87 -0.13 12.94 24.32
CA LYS A 87 -0.11 13.36 22.92
C LYS A 87 -0.62 12.23 22.01
N LYS A 88 -1.45 12.60 21.03
CA LYS A 88 -1.82 11.70 19.93
C LYS A 88 -0.68 11.64 18.92
N ARG A 89 -0.29 10.44 18.55
CA ARG A 89 0.72 10.19 17.51
C ARG A 89 0.23 9.07 16.60
N PRO A 90 0.55 9.12 15.29
CA PRO A 90 0.25 8.00 14.39
C PRO A 90 0.92 6.71 14.91
N ALA A 91 0.18 5.61 14.86
CA ALA A 91 0.75 4.30 15.12
C ALA A 91 1.73 3.94 13.98
N ARG A 92 2.94 3.52 14.32
CA ARG A 92 3.92 3.07 13.33
C ARG A 92 3.55 1.72 12.77
N GLN A 93 3.04 0.84 13.62
CA GLN A 93 2.59 -0.49 13.28
C GLN A 93 1.47 -0.91 14.24
N ILE A 94 0.50 -1.63 13.72
CA ILE A 94 -0.57 -2.26 14.49
C ILE A 94 -0.52 -3.76 14.18
N ILE A 95 -0.57 -4.58 15.23
CA ILE A 95 -0.64 -6.03 15.07
C ILE A 95 -1.96 -6.49 15.68
N ILE A 96 -2.72 -7.27 14.92
CA ILE A 96 -3.96 -7.90 15.40
C ILE A 96 -3.75 -9.40 15.33
N GLU A 97 -3.79 -10.04 16.47
CA GLU A 97 -3.73 -11.48 16.60
C GLU A 97 -5.13 -12.06 16.70
N ARG A 98 -5.41 -13.05 15.86
CA ARG A 98 -6.65 -13.83 15.87
C ARG A 98 -6.30 -15.31 15.94
N ASP A 99 -7.32 -16.14 16.18
CA ASP A 99 -7.16 -17.60 16.25
C ASP A 99 -6.77 -18.21 14.88
N ASP A 100 -7.11 -17.53 13.79
CA ASP A 100 -6.95 -18.01 12.42
C ASP A 100 -5.83 -17.32 11.64
N CYS A 101 -5.40 -16.10 12.03
CA CYS A 101 -4.38 -15.35 11.33
C CYS A 101 -3.83 -14.18 12.15
N LEU A 102 -2.73 -13.60 11.65
CA LEU A 102 -2.17 -12.34 12.13
C LEU A 102 -2.39 -11.25 11.07
N TYR A 103 -2.76 -10.04 11.51
CA TYR A 103 -2.76 -8.85 10.67
C TYR A 103 -1.66 -7.89 11.12
N PHE A 104 -0.92 -7.38 10.16
CA PHE A 104 0.07 -6.32 10.36
C PHE A 104 -0.37 -5.11 9.55
N VAL A 105 -0.46 -3.96 10.18
CA VAL A 105 -0.92 -2.72 9.54
C VAL A 105 0.13 -1.65 9.73
N GLN A 106 0.54 -0.99 8.65
CA GLN A 106 1.57 0.04 8.65
C GLN A 106 1.24 1.14 7.64
N SER A 107 1.54 2.40 7.98
CA SER A 107 1.49 3.48 6.98
C SER A 107 2.52 3.24 5.88
N ALA A 108 2.12 3.41 4.64
CA ALA A 108 2.98 3.23 3.46
C ALA A 108 3.30 4.54 2.74
N GLY A 109 2.91 5.69 3.31
CA GLY A 109 3.18 7.01 2.75
C GLY A 109 2.06 7.53 1.85
N CYS A 110 2.34 8.57 1.06
CA CYS A 110 1.40 9.20 0.14
C CYS A 110 1.81 8.97 -1.30
N SER A 111 0.85 8.76 -2.20
CA SER A 111 1.13 8.52 -3.61
C SER A 111 0.23 9.32 -4.54
N ALA A 112 0.82 9.90 -5.58
CA ALA A 112 0.13 10.52 -6.68
C ALA A 112 -0.29 9.51 -7.77
N ALA A 113 0.12 8.24 -7.68
CA ALA A 113 -0.27 7.20 -8.62
C ALA A 113 -1.77 6.86 -8.57
N PHE A 114 -2.49 7.34 -7.54
CA PHE A 114 -3.91 7.08 -7.27
C PHE A 114 -4.76 8.35 -7.30
N ASP A 115 -4.40 9.32 -8.13
CA ASP A 115 -4.98 10.68 -8.18
C ASP A 115 -6.46 10.77 -8.57
N ASN A 116 -7.02 9.74 -9.21
CA ASN A 116 -8.44 9.71 -9.65
C ASN A 116 -9.42 9.23 -8.55
N ARG A 117 -9.19 9.61 -7.28
CA ARG A 117 -10.06 9.20 -6.17
C ARG A 117 -10.86 10.37 -5.61
N PRO A 118 -12.15 10.17 -5.27
CA PRO A 118 -12.94 11.19 -4.56
C PRO A 118 -12.28 11.57 -3.23
N GLY A 119 -12.25 12.85 -2.90
CA GLY A 119 -11.66 13.36 -1.66
C GLY A 119 -10.16 13.67 -1.75
N ASN A 120 -9.55 13.51 -2.91
CA ASN A 120 -8.15 13.83 -3.15
C ASN A 120 -7.96 15.28 -3.59
N GLU A 121 -8.07 16.23 -2.66
CA GLU A 121 -7.94 17.67 -2.95
C GLU A 121 -6.51 18.10 -3.27
N ARG A 122 -5.50 17.26 -2.97
CA ARG A 122 -4.09 17.57 -3.12
C ARG A 122 -3.37 16.76 -4.19
N GLY A 123 -4.09 15.94 -4.97
CA GLY A 123 -3.48 15.05 -5.97
C GLY A 123 -2.67 13.89 -5.38
N GLU A 124 -2.82 13.59 -4.07
CA GLU A 124 -2.08 12.53 -3.38
C GLU A 124 -3.00 11.76 -2.44
N VAL A 125 -2.82 10.45 -2.39
CA VAL A 125 -3.58 9.55 -1.50
C VAL A 125 -2.66 9.02 -0.40
N GLU A 126 -3.04 9.22 0.85
CA GLU A 126 -2.37 8.57 1.99
C GLU A 126 -2.71 7.08 1.98
N THR A 127 -1.68 6.25 2.09
CA THR A 127 -1.81 4.80 1.92
C THR A 127 -1.46 4.03 3.19
N ILE A 128 -2.12 2.89 3.36
CA ILE A 128 -1.90 1.94 4.44
C ILE A 128 -1.63 0.57 3.82
N LEU A 129 -0.58 -0.10 4.28
CA LEU A 129 -0.29 -1.48 3.95
C LEU A 129 -0.84 -2.39 5.05
N VAL A 130 -1.66 -3.36 4.66
CA VAL A 130 -2.06 -4.48 5.51
C VAL A 130 -1.51 -5.78 4.97
N VAL A 131 -0.94 -6.58 5.85
CA VAL A 131 -0.40 -7.90 5.56
C VAL A 131 -1.11 -8.92 6.44
N VAL A 132 -1.51 -10.02 5.83
CA VAL A 132 -2.12 -11.17 6.53
C VAL A 132 -1.11 -12.30 6.54
N ALA A 133 -0.92 -12.89 7.70
CA ALA A 133 0.02 -13.98 7.90
C ALA A 133 -0.62 -15.12 8.70
N THR A 134 -0.02 -16.30 8.61
CA THR A 134 -0.40 -17.46 9.43
C THR A 134 -0.08 -17.22 10.90
N THR A 135 -0.76 -17.93 11.81
CA THR A 135 -0.60 -17.76 13.26
C THR A 135 0.78 -18.13 13.78
N ASP A 136 1.53 -18.96 13.04
CA ASP A 136 2.89 -19.38 13.34
C ASP A 136 3.97 -18.51 12.67
N ALA A 137 3.58 -17.47 11.94
CA ALA A 137 4.51 -16.53 11.34
C ALA A 137 5.32 -15.78 12.40
N ASP A 138 6.61 -15.57 12.13
CA ASP A 138 7.45 -14.74 12.97
C ASP A 138 7.12 -13.26 12.80
N ALA A 139 6.47 -12.67 13.80
CA ALA A 139 5.98 -11.29 13.73
C ALA A 139 7.11 -10.26 13.53
N GLY A 140 8.29 -10.53 14.08
CA GLY A 140 9.46 -9.65 13.90
C GLY A 140 9.96 -9.66 12.47
N SER A 141 10.07 -10.85 11.86
CA SER A 141 10.47 -11.01 10.47
C SER A 141 9.46 -10.41 9.51
N VAL A 142 8.17 -10.63 9.71
CA VAL A 142 7.12 -10.05 8.87
C VAL A 142 7.15 -8.52 8.96
N GLY A 143 7.23 -7.94 10.15
CA GLY A 143 7.31 -6.49 10.35
C GLY A 143 8.55 -5.87 9.70
N PHE A 144 9.70 -6.55 9.79
CA PHE A 144 10.94 -6.11 9.14
C PHE A 144 10.81 -6.12 7.61
N GLU A 145 10.28 -7.19 7.03
CA GLU A 145 10.09 -7.30 5.58
C GLU A 145 9.02 -6.31 5.06
N MET A 146 7.98 -6.02 5.85
CA MET A 146 7.03 -4.94 5.55
C MET A 146 7.73 -3.57 5.45
N GLY A 147 8.62 -3.26 6.38
CA GLY A 147 9.42 -2.03 6.34
C GLY A 147 10.27 -1.94 5.08
N ARG A 148 10.86 -3.07 4.64
CA ARG A 148 11.60 -3.15 3.38
C ARG A 148 10.70 -2.96 2.16
N LEU A 149 9.50 -3.53 2.17
CA LEU A 149 8.52 -3.35 1.09
C LEU A 149 8.10 -1.88 0.97
N VAL A 150 7.78 -1.23 2.10
CA VAL A 150 7.45 0.21 2.13
C VAL A 150 8.61 1.05 1.58
N ALA A 151 9.86 0.71 1.91
CA ALA A 151 11.03 1.37 1.35
C ALA A 151 11.15 1.17 -0.18
N LYS A 152 10.77 0.01 -0.70
CA LYS A 152 10.72 -0.25 -2.15
C LYS A 152 9.61 0.54 -2.86
N PHE A 153 8.58 0.98 -2.14
CA PHE A 153 7.57 1.88 -2.68
C PHE A 153 8.05 3.34 -2.80
N ALA A 154 9.15 3.71 -2.17
CA ALA A 154 9.63 5.10 -2.13
C ALA A 154 9.71 5.79 -3.50
N PRO A 155 10.13 5.15 -4.62
CA PRO A 155 10.13 5.77 -5.94
C PRO A 155 8.74 6.17 -6.45
N TYR A 156 7.69 5.54 -5.92
CA TYR A 156 6.28 5.74 -6.31
C TYR A 156 5.49 6.55 -5.29
N MET A 157 6.11 6.84 -4.14
CA MET A 157 5.52 7.58 -3.03
C MET A 157 6.17 8.95 -2.92
N LYS A 158 5.38 10.00 -2.83
CA LYS A 158 5.90 11.29 -2.40
C LYS A 158 6.07 11.28 -0.89
N ILE A 159 7.29 11.41 -0.43
CA ILE A 159 7.57 11.72 0.96
C ILE A 159 7.21 13.20 1.13
N PRO A 160 6.39 13.60 2.12
CA PRO A 160 6.21 15.01 2.44
C PRO A 160 7.59 15.59 2.77
N VAL A 161 8.17 16.36 1.85
CA VAL A 161 9.33 17.18 2.18
C VAL A 161 8.82 18.19 3.19
N ARG A 162 9.23 18.07 4.45
CA ARG A 162 9.13 19.19 5.39
C ARG A 162 9.91 20.31 4.74
N VAL A 163 9.22 21.23 4.11
CA VAL A 163 9.77 22.54 3.79
C VAL A 163 10.11 23.14 5.14
N GLY A 164 11.38 23.07 5.49
CA GLY A 164 11.89 23.81 6.63
C GLY A 164 11.48 25.25 6.43
N ALA A 165 10.71 25.81 7.36
CA ALA A 165 10.48 27.24 7.41
C ALA A 165 11.85 27.90 7.47
N SER A 166 12.34 28.34 6.33
CA SER A 166 13.43 29.33 6.28
C SER A 166 12.86 30.56 6.91
N GLY A 167 13.19 30.74 8.19
CA GLY A 167 12.96 31.99 8.86
C GLY A 167 13.69 33.10 8.10
N ASP A 168 12.92 33.90 7.39
CA ASP A 168 13.41 35.19 6.95
C ASP A 168 13.46 36.10 8.18
N VAL A 169 14.68 36.25 8.71
CA VAL A 169 14.96 37.23 9.73
C VAL A 169 15.24 38.56 9.01
N ARG A 170 14.31 39.46 9.10
CA ARG A 170 14.58 40.89 9.04
C ARG A 170 13.84 41.64 10.13
#